data_2d76ee7e5bf66ba37bfdfb935f4b1a32
#
_entry.id   2d76ee7e5bf66ba37bfdfb935f4b1a32
#
_cell.length_a   1.000
_cell.length_b   1.000
_cell.length_c   1.000
_cell.angle_alpha   90.00
_cell.angle_beta   90.00
_cell.angle_gamma   90.00
#
_symmetry.space_group_name_H-M   'P 1'
#
loop_
_entity.id
_entity.type
_entity.pdbx_description
1 polymer ?
#
loop_
_entity_poly.entity_id
_entity_poly.type
_entity_poly.pdbx_seq_one_letter_code
_entity_poly.pdbx_strand_id
1 'polypeptide(L)'
;MKDYIVRATAANGQVRAFAATTRGVVETARKDHNTSPIATVALGRLLTGAAMMGIMMKNDSDILTVQIKGNGPIGAMTVTAEPNGHVKGFVANPEVMLPLKNGHMDIAGAVGIGVLSVIKDIGLREPYVGDTILITSEIADDLTYYFATSEQVPSSVGLGVLMNKDNTVREAGGFICLLYTSPSPRDTERS
;
A
#
# COMPACT_ATOMS: atom_id res chain seq x y z
N MET A 1 13.74 -9.57 14.13
CA MET A 1 13.11 -8.33 14.67
C MET A 1 11.62 -8.50 14.47
N LYS A 2 10.79 -8.11 15.44
CA LYS A 2 9.32 -8.20 15.33
C LYS A 2 8.83 -7.02 14.49
N ASP A 3 7.90 -7.25 13.56
CA ASP A 3 7.28 -6.18 12.79
C ASP A 3 6.40 -5.31 13.69
N TYR A 4 6.34 -4.02 13.37
CA TYR A 4 5.50 -3.07 14.10
C TYR A 4 5.13 -1.88 13.22
N ILE A 5 4.07 -1.17 13.61
CA ILE A 5 3.66 0.09 13.02
C ILE A 5 3.66 1.14 14.13
N VAL A 6 4.23 2.30 13.84
CA VAL A 6 4.14 3.49 14.68
C VAL A 6 3.28 4.55 14.00
N ARG A 7 2.59 5.33 14.80
CA ARG A 7 1.84 6.51 14.33
C ARG A 7 2.23 7.72 15.13
N ALA A 8 2.28 8.86 14.47
CA ALA A 8 2.57 10.15 15.06
C ALA A 8 1.62 11.22 14.53
N THR A 9 1.41 12.25 15.31
CA THR A 9 0.67 13.45 14.92
C THR A 9 1.50 14.68 15.22
N ALA A 10 1.37 15.71 14.38
CA ALA A 10 2.04 16.99 14.53
C ALA A 10 1.11 18.14 14.11
N ALA A 11 1.52 19.38 14.38
CA ALA A 11 0.80 20.60 14.00
C ALA A 11 -0.69 20.56 14.41
N ASN A 12 -0.97 20.25 15.69
CA ASN A 12 -2.33 20.14 16.25
C ASN A 12 -3.22 19.14 15.48
N GLY A 13 -2.64 18.02 15.04
CA GLY A 13 -3.36 16.96 14.31
C GLY A 13 -3.50 17.20 12.82
N GLN A 14 -2.98 18.31 12.28
CA GLN A 14 -2.98 18.56 10.85
C GLN A 14 -2.06 17.63 10.07
N VAL A 15 -1.01 17.12 10.71
CA VAL A 15 -0.13 16.10 10.12
C VAL A 15 -0.33 14.78 10.88
N ARG A 16 -0.57 13.71 10.13
CA ARG A 16 -0.58 12.34 10.64
C ARG A 16 0.43 11.52 9.86
N ALA A 17 1.30 10.83 10.56
CA ALA A 17 2.31 9.99 9.96
C ALA A 17 2.23 8.56 10.51
N PHE A 18 2.47 7.61 9.64
CA PHE A 18 2.54 6.18 9.92
C PHE A 18 3.84 5.65 9.36
N ALA A 19 4.54 4.83 10.11
CA ALA A 19 5.73 4.13 9.62
C ALA A 19 5.69 2.68 10.09
N ALA A 20 6.11 1.78 9.22
CA ALA A 20 6.06 0.35 9.45
C ALA A 20 7.37 -0.35 9.11
N THR A 21 7.72 -1.36 9.92
CA THR A 21 8.64 -2.43 9.52
C THR A 21 7.80 -3.66 9.24
N THR A 22 8.02 -4.31 8.10
CA THR A 22 7.17 -5.39 7.60
C THR A 22 7.97 -6.57 7.03
N ARG A 23 9.24 -6.70 7.44
CA ARG A 23 10.12 -7.76 6.95
C ARG A 23 9.53 -9.16 7.17
N GLY A 24 9.00 -9.42 8.37
CA GLY A 24 8.41 -10.72 8.72
C GLY A 24 7.14 -11.01 7.92
N VAL A 25 6.26 -10.01 7.78
CA VAL A 25 5.04 -10.11 6.97
C VAL A 25 5.39 -10.46 5.51
N VAL A 26 6.31 -9.71 4.91
CA VAL A 26 6.69 -9.92 3.49
C VAL A 26 7.39 -11.25 3.29
N GLU A 27 8.28 -11.65 4.23
CA GLU A 27 8.96 -12.95 4.16
C GLU A 27 7.96 -14.13 4.33
N THR A 28 6.94 -13.98 5.17
CA THR A 28 5.87 -14.97 5.31
C THR A 28 5.10 -15.09 4.01
N ALA A 29 4.64 -13.98 3.44
CA ALA A 29 3.94 -14.00 2.16
C ALA A 29 4.79 -14.58 1.02
N ARG A 30 6.10 -14.28 0.99
CA ARG A 30 7.05 -14.86 0.03
C ARG A 30 7.09 -16.39 0.14
N LYS A 31 7.17 -16.92 1.35
CA LYS A 31 7.22 -18.37 1.60
C LYS A 31 5.90 -19.06 1.24
N ASP A 32 4.79 -18.49 1.71
CA ASP A 32 3.47 -19.09 1.56
C ASP A 32 3.01 -19.15 0.10
N HIS A 33 3.39 -18.14 -0.69
CA HIS A 33 3.04 -18.06 -2.12
C HIS A 33 4.19 -18.40 -3.07
N ASN A 34 5.38 -18.72 -2.53
CA ASN A 34 6.59 -19.03 -3.30
C ASN A 34 6.89 -17.95 -4.37
N THR A 35 6.86 -16.68 -3.95
CA THR A 35 7.00 -15.56 -4.90
C THR A 35 8.43 -15.37 -5.36
N SER A 36 8.59 -15.05 -6.66
CA SER A 36 9.83 -14.57 -7.26
C SER A 36 10.29 -13.26 -6.61
N PRO A 37 11.56 -12.84 -6.78
CA PRO A 37 12.04 -11.58 -6.21
C PRO A 37 11.18 -10.37 -6.59
N ILE A 38 10.81 -10.23 -7.87
CA ILE A 38 10.02 -9.10 -8.35
C ILE A 38 8.57 -9.14 -7.82
N ALA A 39 7.96 -10.33 -7.76
CA ALA A 39 6.63 -10.50 -7.15
C ALA A 39 6.65 -10.23 -5.65
N THR A 40 7.72 -10.64 -4.95
CA THR A 40 7.92 -10.35 -3.53
C THR A 40 8.01 -8.86 -3.25
N VAL A 41 8.77 -8.11 -4.06
CA VAL A 41 8.91 -6.67 -3.91
C VAL A 41 7.58 -5.96 -4.17
N ALA A 42 6.88 -6.30 -5.26
CA ALA A 42 5.59 -5.69 -5.59
C ALA A 42 4.53 -5.97 -4.51
N LEU A 43 4.32 -7.24 -4.17
CA LEU A 43 3.36 -7.64 -3.13
C LEU A 43 3.75 -7.08 -1.76
N GLY A 44 5.03 -7.07 -1.41
CA GLY A 44 5.54 -6.57 -0.15
C GLY A 44 5.33 -5.06 0.03
N ARG A 45 5.49 -4.26 -1.02
CA ARG A 45 5.12 -2.84 -1.02
C ARG A 45 3.64 -2.66 -0.76
N LEU A 46 2.79 -3.43 -1.45
CA LEU A 46 1.34 -3.35 -1.27
C LEU A 46 0.90 -3.80 0.12
N LEU A 47 1.47 -4.88 0.66
CA LEU A 47 1.25 -5.34 2.04
C LEU A 47 1.61 -4.27 3.06
N THR A 48 2.76 -3.62 2.90
CA THR A 48 3.24 -2.57 3.80
C THR A 48 2.32 -1.35 3.77
N GLY A 49 1.93 -0.88 2.59
CA GLY A 49 0.99 0.23 2.42
C GLY A 49 -0.37 -0.08 3.02
N ALA A 50 -0.93 -1.25 2.70
CA ALA A 50 -2.24 -1.68 3.19
C ALA A 50 -2.25 -1.88 4.71
N ALA A 51 -1.17 -2.41 5.32
CA ALA A 51 -1.07 -2.55 6.77
C ALA A 51 -1.17 -1.19 7.49
N MET A 52 -0.47 -0.16 6.98
CA MET A 52 -0.58 1.19 7.52
C MET A 52 -1.96 1.81 7.28
N MET A 53 -2.57 1.57 6.11
CA MET A 53 -3.94 2.05 5.82
C MET A 53 -4.99 1.33 6.68
N GLY A 54 -4.79 0.05 6.98
CA GLY A 54 -5.70 -0.72 7.85
C GLY A 54 -5.83 -0.12 9.25
N ILE A 55 -4.74 0.28 9.87
CA ILE A 55 -4.77 0.91 11.20
C ILE A 55 -5.37 2.33 11.20
N MET A 56 -5.65 2.91 10.04
CA MET A 56 -6.39 4.18 9.91
C MET A 56 -7.91 3.97 10.01
N MET A 57 -8.39 2.73 9.86
CA MET A 57 -9.80 2.38 10.01
C MET A 57 -10.28 2.63 11.44
N LYS A 58 -11.58 2.90 11.64
CA LYS A 58 -12.11 3.40 12.91
C LYS A 58 -12.58 2.31 13.86
N ASN A 59 -13.23 1.27 13.31
CA ASN A 59 -13.84 0.21 14.11
C ASN A 59 -13.07 -1.09 13.95
N ASP A 60 -13.00 -1.90 14.99
CA ASP A 60 -12.28 -3.18 14.99
C ASP A 60 -12.81 -4.18 13.96
N SER A 61 -14.07 -4.03 13.54
CA SER A 61 -14.72 -4.86 12.52
C SER A 61 -14.52 -4.37 11.10
N ASP A 62 -13.93 -3.18 10.90
CA ASP A 62 -13.70 -2.64 9.57
C ASP A 62 -12.66 -3.48 8.81
N ILE A 63 -12.85 -3.63 7.52
CA ILE A 63 -11.92 -4.35 6.64
C ILE A 63 -11.54 -3.46 5.48
N LEU A 64 -10.22 -3.32 5.28
CA LEU A 64 -9.66 -2.64 4.12
C LEU A 64 -9.18 -3.70 3.11
N THR A 65 -9.58 -3.54 1.85
CA THR A 65 -8.98 -4.30 0.74
C THR A 65 -8.36 -3.33 -0.26
N VAL A 66 -7.08 -3.54 -0.57
CA VAL A 66 -6.36 -2.81 -1.60
C VAL A 66 -6.06 -3.77 -2.74
N GLN A 67 -6.51 -3.43 -3.94
CA GLN A 67 -6.34 -4.25 -5.12
C GLN A 67 -5.67 -3.45 -6.24
N ILE A 68 -4.67 -4.05 -6.87
CA ILE A 68 -4.06 -3.54 -8.09
C ILE A 68 -4.37 -4.52 -9.21
N LYS A 69 -4.98 -4.01 -10.29
CA LYS A 69 -5.23 -4.75 -11.52
C LYS A 69 -4.49 -4.07 -12.66
N GLY A 70 -3.34 -4.60 -12.99
CA GLY A 70 -2.52 -4.14 -14.11
C GLY A 70 -2.55 -5.11 -15.28
N ASN A 71 -2.12 -4.65 -16.45
CA ASN A 71 -1.97 -5.48 -17.66
C ASN A 71 -0.57 -6.09 -17.78
N GLY A 72 0.29 -5.88 -16.78
CA GLY A 72 1.61 -6.49 -16.74
C GLY A 72 1.59 -7.98 -16.37
N PRO A 73 2.71 -8.68 -16.51
CA PRO A 73 2.78 -10.13 -16.33
C PRO A 73 2.55 -10.62 -14.90
N ILE A 74 2.63 -9.75 -13.90
CA ILE A 74 2.31 -10.09 -12.50
C ILE A 74 0.82 -10.34 -12.29
N GLY A 75 -0.03 -9.74 -13.14
CA GLY A 75 -1.48 -9.80 -13.02
C GLY A 75 -2.01 -8.96 -11.86
N ALA A 76 -3.10 -9.44 -11.23
CA ALA A 76 -3.69 -8.76 -10.11
C ALA A 76 -2.95 -9.06 -8.79
N MET A 77 -2.89 -8.06 -7.92
CA MET A 77 -2.50 -8.21 -6.51
C MET A 77 -3.66 -7.76 -5.62
N THR A 78 -3.93 -8.52 -4.58
CA THR A 78 -5.00 -8.20 -3.61
C THR A 78 -4.45 -8.35 -2.20
N VAL A 79 -4.66 -7.33 -1.39
CA VAL A 79 -4.26 -7.31 0.02
C VAL A 79 -5.43 -6.87 0.87
N THR A 80 -5.68 -7.59 1.94
CA THR A 80 -6.69 -7.26 2.96
C THR A 80 -5.99 -6.92 4.27
N ALA A 81 -6.40 -5.83 4.90
CA ALA A 81 -5.84 -5.35 6.16
C ALA A 81 -6.96 -5.06 7.18
N GLU A 82 -6.64 -5.28 8.44
CA GLU A 82 -7.51 -5.05 9.59
C GLU A 82 -6.96 -3.93 10.49
N PRO A 83 -7.81 -3.27 11.30
CA PRO A 83 -7.39 -2.18 12.20
C PRO A 83 -6.36 -2.59 13.26
N ASN A 84 -6.28 -3.87 13.58
CA ASN A 84 -5.30 -4.43 14.52
C ASN A 84 -3.88 -4.60 13.93
N GLY A 85 -3.69 -4.24 12.65
CA GLY A 85 -2.44 -4.37 11.92
C GLY A 85 -2.23 -5.72 11.23
N HIS A 86 -3.17 -6.66 11.33
CA HIS A 86 -3.11 -7.88 10.56
C HIS A 86 -3.31 -7.58 9.07
N VAL A 87 -2.49 -8.21 8.25
CA VAL A 87 -2.53 -8.04 6.81
C VAL A 87 -2.25 -9.37 6.13
N LYS A 88 -2.97 -9.63 5.04
CA LYS A 88 -2.77 -10.80 4.18
C LYS A 88 -2.98 -10.41 2.73
N GLY A 89 -2.32 -11.09 1.82
CA GLY A 89 -2.47 -10.79 0.41
C GLY A 89 -1.81 -11.81 -0.48
N PHE A 90 -2.12 -11.72 -1.75
CA PHE A 90 -1.58 -12.60 -2.79
C PHE A 90 -1.41 -11.87 -4.11
N VAL A 91 -0.68 -12.49 -5.01
CA VAL A 91 -0.42 -12.04 -6.37
C VAL A 91 -0.86 -13.14 -7.35
N ALA A 92 -1.44 -12.75 -8.47
CA ALA A 92 -1.99 -13.72 -9.44
C ALA A 92 -0.89 -14.57 -10.10
N ASN A 93 0.26 -13.96 -10.44
CA ASN A 93 1.42 -14.68 -10.96
C ASN A 93 2.62 -14.52 -10.03
N PRO A 94 2.81 -15.44 -9.06
CA PRO A 94 3.89 -15.36 -8.10
C PRO A 94 5.27 -15.66 -8.70
N GLU A 95 5.34 -16.31 -9.84
CA GLU A 95 6.59 -16.77 -10.48
C GLU A 95 7.10 -15.79 -11.55
N VAL A 96 6.46 -14.63 -11.71
CA VAL A 96 6.85 -13.64 -12.72
C VAL A 96 8.33 -13.27 -12.61
N MET A 97 9.02 -13.28 -13.74
CA MET A 97 10.43 -12.89 -13.87
C MET A 97 10.58 -11.89 -15.00
N LEU A 98 11.28 -10.80 -14.74
CA LEU A 98 11.65 -9.80 -15.73
C LEU A 98 13.15 -9.50 -15.62
N PRO A 99 13.80 -9.14 -16.74
CA PRO A 99 15.17 -8.65 -16.69
C PRO A 99 15.26 -7.36 -15.87
N LEU A 100 16.42 -7.12 -15.27
CA LEU A 100 16.67 -5.85 -14.59
C LEU A 100 16.63 -4.70 -15.60
N LYS A 101 16.01 -3.61 -15.21
CA LYS A 101 15.99 -2.35 -15.95
C LYS A 101 16.89 -1.35 -15.23
N ASN A 102 17.94 -0.88 -15.89
CA ASN A 102 18.94 0.01 -15.30
C ASN A 102 19.52 -0.51 -13.97
N GLY A 103 19.72 -1.82 -13.85
CA GLY A 103 20.25 -2.46 -12.65
C GLY A 103 19.25 -2.67 -11.50
N HIS A 104 17.97 -2.32 -11.70
CA HIS A 104 16.90 -2.44 -10.71
C HIS A 104 15.79 -3.37 -11.19
N MET A 105 15.02 -3.94 -10.26
CA MET A 105 13.82 -4.71 -10.59
C MET A 105 12.78 -3.77 -11.23
N ASP A 106 12.25 -4.17 -12.38
CA ASP A 106 11.24 -3.41 -13.12
C ASP A 106 9.83 -3.69 -12.58
N ILE A 107 9.52 -3.12 -11.42
CA ILE A 107 8.21 -3.28 -10.77
C ILE A 107 7.11 -2.70 -11.65
N ALA A 108 7.34 -1.51 -12.21
CA ALA A 108 6.39 -0.87 -13.11
C ALA A 108 6.09 -1.73 -14.35
N GLY A 109 7.11 -2.35 -14.93
CA GLY A 109 6.94 -3.29 -16.04
C GLY A 109 6.21 -4.56 -15.64
N ALA A 110 6.42 -5.06 -14.41
CA ALA A 110 5.71 -6.23 -13.89
C ALA A 110 4.22 -5.95 -13.67
N VAL A 111 3.88 -4.79 -13.13
CA VAL A 111 2.50 -4.36 -12.82
C VAL A 111 1.78 -3.89 -14.08
N GLY A 112 2.43 -3.07 -14.90
CA GLY A 112 1.86 -2.49 -16.10
C GLY A 112 0.83 -1.38 -15.83
N ILE A 113 0.11 -0.99 -16.87
CA ILE A 113 -0.97 0.01 -16.79
C ILE A 113 -2.21 -0.63 -16.18
N GLY A 114 -2.91 0.08 -15.31
CA GLY A 114 -4.10 -0.49 -14.67
C GLY A 114 -4.77 0.44 -13.68
N VAL A 115 -5.45 -0.18 -12.72
CA VAL A 115 -6.27 0.49 -11.70
C VAL A 115 -5.86 0.00 -10.31
N LEU A 116 -5.78 0.94 -9.39
CA LEU A 116 -5.72 0.73 -7.95
C LEU A 116 -7.14 0.94 -7.38
N SER A 117 -7.67 -0.07 -6.69
CA SER A 117 -8.96 -0.03 -6.00
C SER A 117 -8.73 -0.13 -4.49
N VAL A 118 -9.32 0.78 -3.74
CA VAL A 118 -9.36 0.74 -2.28
C VAL A 118 -10.80 0.54 -1.84
N ILE A 119 -11.06 -0.59 -1.20
CA ILE A 119 -12.39 -1.02 -0.77
C ILE A 119 -12.41 -0.99 0.76
N LYS A 120 -13.33 -0.22 1.34
CA LYS A 120 -13.52 -0.09 2.78
C LYS A 120 -14.87 -0.68 3.16
N ASP A 121 -14.86 -1.86 3.77
CA ASP A 121 -16.05 -2.43 4.41
C ASP A 121 -16.11 -1.93 5.85
N ILE A 122 -17.05 -1.03 6.10
CA ILE A 122 -17.29 -0.38 7.39
C ILE A 122 -18.65 -0.79 7.99
N GLY A 123 -19.17 -1.95 7.59
CA GLY A 123 -20.44 -2.47 8.06
C GLY A 123 -21.68 -1.83 7.45
N LEU A 124 -21.55 -1.09 6.34
CA LEU A 124 -22.67 -0.58 5.57
C LEU A 124 -23.18 -1.64 4.59
N ARG A 125 -24.39 -1.40 4.01
CA ARG A 125 -24.98 -2.31 3.02
C ARG A 125 -24.08 -2.57 1.82
N GLU A 126 -23.33 -1.55 1.42
CA GLU A 126 -22.33 -1.62 0.35
C GLU A 126 -21.04 -1.01 0.85
N PRO A 127 -19.87 -1.63 0.54
CA PRO A 127 -18.59 -1.06 0.89
C PRO A 127 -18.30 0.22 0.10
N TYR A 128 -17.54 1.10 0.69
CA TYR A 128 -16.98 2.24 -0.04
C TYR A 128 -15.87 1.76 -0.98
N VAL A 129 -15.90 2.20 -2.23
CA VAL A 129 -14.88 1.87 -3.24
C VAL A 129 -14.31 3.15 -3.83
N GLY A 130 -13.00 3.30 -3.76
CA GLY A 130 -12.25 4.36 -4.43
C GLY A 130 -11.32 3.76 -5.48
N ASP A 131 -11.54 4.11 -6.73
CA ASP A 131 -10.73 3.65 -7.86
C ASP A 131 -9.88 4.79 -8.42
N THR A 132 -8.61 4.50 -8.72
CA THR A 132 -7.69 5.41 -9.42
C THR A 132 -6.86 4.67 -10.45
N ILE A 133 -6.50 5.38 -11.52
CA ILE A 133 -5.51 4.84 -12.47
C ILE A 133 -4.14 4.72 -11.80
N LEU A 134 -3.35 3.75 -12.21
CA LEU A 134 -1.93 3.68 -11.87
C LEU A 134 -1.18 4.74 -12.67
N ILE A 135 -0.39 5.57 -11.97
CA ILE A 135 0.38 6.66 -12.60
C ILE A 135 1.82 6.27 -12.87
N THR A 136 2.44 5.49 -11.98
CA THR A 136 3.80 4.98 -12.14
C THR A 136 3.87 3.45 -12.12
N SER A 137 2.89 2.79 -11.51
CA SER A 137 2.89 1.35 -11.23
C SER A 137 4.00 0.89 -10.27
N GLU A 138 4.60 1.84 -9.54
CA GLU A 138 5.59 1.60 -8.47
C GLU A 138 4.96 1.47 -7.09
N ILE A 139 3.62 1.51 -7.01
CA ILE A 139 2.76 1.30 -5.83
C ILE A 139 2.77 2.49 -4.86
N ALA A 140 3.93 3.00 -4.44
CA ALA A 140 4.01 4.13 -3.50
C ALA A 140 3.43 5.42 -4.10
N ASP A 141 3.82 5.74 -5.34
CA ASP A 141 3.31 6.91 -6.05
C ASP A 141 1.82 6.76 -6.37
N ASP A 142 1.39 5.54 -6.71
CA ASP A 142 0.00 5.24 -7.01
C ASP A 142 -0.90 5.41 -5.77
N LEU A 143 -0.42 5.01 -4.58
CA LEU A 143 -1.09 5.28 -3.30
C LEU A 143 -1.09 6.77 -2.97
N THR A 144 0.01 7.50 -3.24
CA THR A 144 0.05 8.96 -3.07
C THR A 144 -1.01 9.63 -3.93
N TYR A 145 -1.14 9.19 -5.19
CA TYR A 145 -2.16 9.71 -6.11
C TYR A 145 -3.58 9.37 -5.64
N TYR A 146 -3.81 8.14 -5.13
CA TYR A 146 -5.07 7.75 -4.53
C TYR A 146 -5.48 8.67 -3.37
N PHE A 147 -4.58 8.95 -2.43
CA PHE A 147 -4.88 9.86 -1.33
C PHE A 147 -5.25 11.27 -1.80
N ALA A 148 -4.53 11.78 -2.80
CA ALA A 148 -4.78 13.11 -3.34
C ALA A 148 -6.12 13.22 -4.07
N THR A 149 -6.48 12.22 -4.86
CA THR A 149 -7.64 12.26 -5.77
C THR A 149 -8.92 11.68 -5.18
N SER A 150 -8.84 10.56 -4.46
CA SER A 150 -10.00 9.89 -3.88
C SER A 150 -10.27 10.34 -2.44
N GLU A 151 -9.25 10.44 -1.61
CA GLU A 151 -9.40 10.89 -0.21
C GLU A 151 -9.30 12.41 -0.08
N GLN A 152 -8.84 13.11 -1.11
CA GLN A 152 -8.62 14.56 -1.13
C GLN A 152 -7.67 15.03 -0.02
N VAL A 153 -6.69 14.21 0.32
CA VAL A 153 -5.69 14.47 1.35
C VAL A 153 -4.30 14.48 0.72
N PRO A 154 -3.60 15.62 0.71
CA PRO A 154 -2.21 15.65 0.31
C PRO A 154 -1.39 14.67 1.14
N SER A 155 -0.54 13.89 0.49
CA SER A 155 0.21 12.83 1.16
C SER A 155 1.61 12.64 0.56
N SER A 156 2.44 11.94 1.33
CA SER A 156 3.70 11.37 0.84
C SER A 156 3.76 9.92 1.29
N VAL A 157 4.01 9.02 0.37
CA VAL A 157 4.12 7.58 0.62
C VAL A 157 5.48 7.10 0.15
N GLY A 158 6.18 6.38 1.02
CA GLY A 158 7.42 5.68 0.67
C GLY A 158 7.32 4.22 1.07
N LEU A 159 7.61 3.30 0.15
CA LEU A 159 7.55 1.86 0.37
C LEU A 159 8.81 1.21 -0.18
N GLY A 160 9.38 0.27 0.55
CA GLY A 160 10.60 -0.41 0.15
C GLY A 160 10.64 -1.86 0.58
N VAL A 161 11.17 -2.71 -0.29
CA VAL A 161 11.51 -4.11 -0.01
C VAL A 161 12.87 -4.38 -0.61
N LEU A 162 13.80 -4.83 0.21
CA LEU A 162 15.14 -5.25 -0.19
C LEU A 162 15.26 -6.76 -0.11
N MET A 163 15.74 -7.37 -1.18
CA MET A 163 15.95 -8.81 -1.27
C MET A 163 17.41 -9.18 -1.09
N ASN A 164 17.67 -10.32 -0.46
CA ASN A 164 18.96 -10.99 -0.48
C ASN A 164 19.14 -11.75 -1.81
N LYS A 165 20.38 -12.15 -2.10
CA LYS A 165 20.71 -12.92 -3.31
C LYS A 165 20.06 -14.31 -3.34
N ASP A 166 19.71 -14.86 -2.18
CA ASP A 166 19.04 -16.16 -2.02
C ASP A 166 17.51 -16.08 -2.08
N ASN A 167 16.96 -14.95 -2.54
CA ASN A 167 15.51 -14.65 -2.62
C ASN A 167 14.81 -14.58 -1.25
N THR A 168 15.54 -14.37 -0.15
CA THR A 168 14.92 -14.02 1.12
C THR A 168 14.76 -12.50 1.27
N VAL A 169 13.79 -12.07 2.06
CA VAL A 169 13.58 -10.64 2.34
C VAL A 169 14.66 -10.17 3.33
N ARG A 170 15.46 -9.20 2.91
CA ARG A 170 16.47 -8.56 3.76
C ARG A 170 15.82 -7.54 4.69
N GLU A 171 15.09 -6.58 4.11
CA GLU A 171 14.36 -5.53 4.82
C GLU A 171 13.07 -5.19 4.05
N ALA A 172 12.03 -4.81 4.79
CA ALA A 172 10.79 -4.28 4.22
C ALA A 172 10.17 -3.28 5.20
N GLY A 173 9.59 -2.22 4.65
CA GLY A 173 8.95 -1.19 5.43
C GLY A 173 8.53 0.00 4.58
N GLY A 174 8.03 1.03 5.25
CA GLY A 174 7.59 2.24 4.58
C GLY A 174 6.98 3.24 5.52
N PHE A 175 6.47 4.32 4.93
CA PHE A 175 5.75 5.37 5.66
C PHE A 175 4.61 5.93 4.81
N ILE A 176 3.59 6.47 5.50
CA ILE A 176 2.53 7.30 4.94
C ILE A 176 2.44 8.55 5.80
N CYS A 177 2.57 9.72 5.19
CA CYS A 177 2.38 11.01 5.83
C CYS A 177 1.20 11.71 5.17
N LEU A 178 0.21 12.14 5.97
CA LEU A 178 -1.02 12.78 5.52
C LEU A 178 -1.10 14.19 6.08
N LEU A 179 -1.45 15.16 5.22
CA LEU A 179 -1.63 16.55 5.61
C LEU A 179 -3.12 16.91 5.56
N TYR A 180 -3.72 17.07 6.73
CA TYR A 180 -5.09 17.56 6.89
C TYR A 180 -5.07 19.07 7.06
N THR A 181 -5.41 19.81 6.00
CA THR A 181 -5.55 21.27 6.09
C THR A 181 -6.86 21.60 6.79
N SER A 182 -6.82 22.50 7.79
CA SER A 182 -8.04 23.11 8.29
C SER A 182 -8.75 23.83 7.15
N PRO A 183 -10.10 23.82 7.07
CA PRO A 183 -10.81 24.63 6.09
C PRO A 183 -10.33 26.09 6.22
N SER A 184 -10.00 26.69 5.07
CA SER A 184 -9.59 28.10 5.04
C SER A 184 -10.72 28.95 5.65
N PRO A 185 -10.42 30.02 6.41
CA PRO A 185 -11.45 30.95 6.87
C PRO A 185 -12.38 31.45 5.76
N ARG A 186 -11.93 31.44 4.50
CA ARG A 186 -12.73 31.79 3.31
C ARG A 186 -13.78 30.75 2.92
N ASP A 187 -13.65 29.51 3.39
CA ASP A 187 -14.60 28.44 3.08
C ASP A 187 -15.78 28.44 4.07
N THR A 188 -15.60 29.05 5.25
CA THR A 188 -16.66 29.22 6.27
C THR A 188 -17.57 30.44 6.02
N GLU A 189 -17.20 31.36 5.13
CA GLU A 189 -18.02 32.55 4.81
C GLU A 189 -19.00 32.32 3.64
N ARG A 190 -19.04 31.10 3.06
CA ARG A 190 -19.91 30.74 1.92
C ARG A 190 -21.01 29.74 2.25
N SER A 191 -21.28 29.47 3.51
CA SER A 191 -22.41 28.64 3.96
C SER A 191 -23.51 29.43 4.66
#